data_fd584995d838c29fa49ba58dad23fde8
#
_entry.id   fd584995d838c29fa49ba58dad23fde8
#
_cell.length_a   1.000
_cell.length_b   1.000
_cell.length_c   1.000
_cell.angle_alpha   90.00
_cell.angle_beta   90.00
_cell.angle_gamma   90.00
#
_symmetry.space_group_name_H-M   'P 1'
#
loop_
_entity.id
_entity.type
_entity.pdbx_description
1 polymer ?
#
loop_
_entity_poly.entity_id
_entity_poly.type
_entity_poly.pdbx_seq_one_letter_code
_entity_poly.pdbx_strand_id
1 'polypeptide(L)'
;MNTNFKALKTQIDNLTLIIDDITQNFDELNKNSIKYFDEENIIKSYENMNKFFSNWSETLKRHNKIINIDLREYLKYTKNIFKSMKDLVYSVENNKSVYLKNARYLMNKKEDLFKRGDTNKWDLNIQDKNNVSNLIRDKSLALMKMLPKETENVIGLKKTYGFYLNRILEEYERIKLINSNNHKKTIIYVCEKIIEIYSDFQKGTVDIINILNNTKFKNKTIVNEENTKKE
;
A
#
# COMPACT_ATOMS: atom_id res chain seq x y z
N MET A 1 5.47 -7.99 3.78
CA MET A 1 5.25 -6.54 3.94
C MET A 1 4.33 -6.20 5.11
N ASN A 2 3.19 -6.87 5.28
CA ASN A 2 2.24 -6.54 6.36
C ASN A 2 2.76 -6.83 7.79
N THR A 3 3.63 -7.82 7.96
CA THR A 3 4.25 -8.20 9.25
C THR A 3 5.20 -7.14 9.76
N ASN A 4 6.06 -6.60 8.90
CA ASN A 4 7.05 -5.59 9.30
C ASN A 4 6.39 -4.25 9.69
N PHE A 5 5.31 -3.84 8.98
CA PHE A 5 4.55 -2.65 9.37
C PHE A 5 3.80 -2.83 10.68
N LYS A 6 3.27 -4.03 10.96
CA LYS A 6 2.66 -4.32 12.26
C LYS A 6 3.69 -4.26 13.38
N ALA A 7 4.88 -4.86 13.15
CA ALA A 7 5.96 -4.83 14.12
C ALA A 7 6.43 -3.40 14.41
N LEU A 8 6.65 -2.59 13.36
CA LEU A 8 7.02 -1.18 13.52
C LEU A 8 5.96 -0.40 14.29
N LYS A 9 4.68 -0.57 13.94
CA LYS A 9 3.59 0.06 14.69
C LYS A 9 3.63 -0.32 16.16
N THR A 10 3.70 -1.62 16.48
CA THR A 10 3.73 -2.10 17.87
C THR A 10 4.92 -1.53 18.63
N GLN A 11 6.10 -1.41 18.00
CA GLN A 11 7.27 -0.80 18.62
C GLN A 11 7.07 0.69 18.93
N ILE A 12 6.48 1.44 17.98
CA ILE A 12 6.18 2.86 18.19
C ILE A 12 5.10 3.03 19.28
N ASP A 13 4.05 2.22 19.26
CA ASP A 13 3.00 2.24 20.28
C ASP A 13 3.58 1.95 21.67
N ASN A 14 4.45 0.93 21.80
CA ASN A 14 5.12 0.60 23.07
C ASN A 14 6.04 1.74 23.53
N LEU A 15 6.82 2.32 22.63
CA LEU A 15 7.67 3.46 22.97
C LEU A 15 6.84 4.67 23.43
N THR A 16 5.71 4.91 22.80
CA THR A 16 4.78 5.99 23.20
C THR A 16 4.25 5.76 24.60
N LEU A 17 3.85 4.53 24.95
CA LEU A 17 3.39 4.20 26.31
C LEU A 17 4.48 4.43 27.35
N ILE A 18 5.73 3.99 27.06
CA ILE A 18 6.86 4.22 27.99
C ILE A 18 7.10 5.71 28.21
N ILE A 19 7.03 6.53 27.15
CA ILE A 19 7.20 7.98 27.26
C ILE A 19 6.05 8.62 28.01
N ASP A 20 4.81 8.16 27.81
CA ASP A 20 3.64 8.62 28.57
C ASP A 20 3.79 8.30 30.07
N ASP A 21 4.27 7.09 30.43
CA ASP A 21 4.55 6.71 31.83
C ASP A 21 5.66 7.58 32.44
N ILE A 22 6.73 7.85 31.69
CA ILE A 22 7.80 8.78 32.14
C ILE A 22 7.21 10.17 32.38
N THR A 23 6.35 10.65 31.47
CA THR A 23 5.69 11.96 31.61
C THR A 23 4.85 12.03 32.90
N GLN A 24 4.10 10.99 33.21
CA GLN A 24 3.32 10.91 34.44
C GLN A 24 4.20 10.94 35.69
N ASN A 25 5.31 10.17 35.68
CA ASN A 25 6.27 10.18 36.78
C ASN A 25 6.88 11.55 37.02
N PHE A 26 7.23 12.31 35.94
CA PHE A 26 7.70 13.69 36.11
C PHE A 26 6.62 14.64 36.58
N ASP A 27 5.36 14.45 36.20
CA ASP A 27 4.24 15.23 36.71
C ASP A 27 4.02 15.01 38.25
N GLU A 28 4.14 13.75 38.69
CA GLU A 28 4.11 13.41 40.13
C GLU A 28 5.30 13.99 40.89
N LEU A 29 6.52 13.90 40.35
CA LEU A 29 7.72 14.50 40.92
C LEU A 29 7.56 16.01 41.02
N ASN A 30 7.02 16.68 40.02
CA ASN A 30 6.76 18.11 40.04
C ASN A 30 5.77 18.50 41.17
N LYS A 31 4.63 17.77 41.28
CA LYS A 31 3.64 17.99 42.36
C LYS A 31 4.25 17.79 43.74
N ASN A 32 5.08 16.76 43.91
CA ASN A 32 5.77 16.49 45.17
C ASN A 32 6.84 17.56 45.48
N SER A 33 7.55 18.02 44.46
CA SER A 33 8.57 19.05 44.59
C SER A 33 7.99 20.37 45.05
N ILE A 34 6.83 20.78 44.52
CA ILE A 34 6.09 21.97 44.98
C ILE A 34 5.71 21.84 46.46
N LYS A 35 5.42 20.62 46.92
CA LYS A 35 5.00 20.39 48.33
C LYS A 35 6.15 20.36 49.31
N TYR A 36 7.33 19.86 48.92
CA TYR A 36 8.42 19.58 49.84
C TYR A 36 9.68 20.44 49.62
N PHE A 37 9.81 21.07 48.45
CA PHE A 37 10.95 21.90 48.12
C PHE A 37 10.50 23.33 47.82
N ASP A 38 10.99 24.27 48.60
CA ASP A 38 10.72 25.69 48.42
C ASP A 38 11.64 26.35 47.38
N GLU A 39 12.28 25.52 46.55
CA GLU A 39 13.24 25.97 45.52
C GLU A 39 12.59 26.05 44.13
N GLU A 40 12.22 27.26 43.75
CA GLU A 40 11.59 27.57 42.46
C GLU A 40 12.39 26.98 41.24
N ASN A 41 13.71 26.90 41.34
CA ASN A 41 14.57 26.38 40.27
C ASN A 41 14.40 24.86 40.06
N ILE A 42 14.20 24.09 41.13
CA ILE A 42 13.95 22.64 41.07
C ILE A 42 12.60 22.38 40.41
N ILE A 43 11.59 23.12 40.84
CA ILE A 43 10.21 23.04 40.33
C ILE A 43 10.24 23.32 38.81
N LYS A 44 10.88 24.42 38.36
CA LYS A 44 11.02 24.77 36.96
C LYS A 44 11.76 23.70 36.15
N SER A 45 12.75 23.05 36.74
CA SER A 45 13.48 21.95 36.07
C SER A 45 12.57 20.75 35.80
N TYR A 46 11.76 20.33 36.77
CA TYR A 46 10.80 19.24 36.59
C TYR A 46 9.69 19.60 35.60
N GLU A 47 9.18 20.83 35.63
CA GLU A 47 8.22 21.33 34.65
C GLU A 47 8.78 21.25 33.19
N ASN A 48 10.03 21.66 33.00
CA ASN A 48 10.68 21.62 31.69
C ASN A 48 10.95 20.18 31.24
N MET A 49 11.32 19.28 32.14
CA MET A 49 11.46 17.85 31.82
C MET A 49 10.10 17.25 31.46
N ASN A 50 9.05 17.58 32.16
CA ASN A 50 7.70 17.13 31.83
C ASN A 50 7.26 17.63 30.44
N LYS A 51 7.51 18.89 30.11
CA LYS A 51 7.27 19.44 28.77
C LYS A 51 8.04 18.70 27.70
N PHE A 52 9.32 18.35 27.95
CA PHE A 52 10.14 17.61 27.01
C PHE A 52 9.54 16.23 26.70
N PHE A 53 9.21 15.44 27.71
CA PHE A 53 8.65 14.12 27.52
C PHE A 53 7.24 14.17 26.91
N SER A 54 6.42 15.15 27.27
CA SER A 54 5.12 15.38 26.66
C SER A 54 5.24 15.70 25.16
N ASN A 55 6.17 16.59 24.78
CA ASN A 55 6.45 16.90 23.37
C ASN A 55 6.97 15.67 22.60
N TRP A 56 7.77 14.83 23.26
CA TRP A 56 8.28 13.61 22.65
C TRP A 56 7.16 12.61 22.40
N SER A 57 6.28 12.38 23.38
CA SER A 57 5.10 11.53 23.22
C SER A 57 4.22 12.01 22.06
N GLU A 58 3.92 13.29 21.99
CA GLU A 58 3.12 13.86 20.90
C GLU A 58 3.80 13.67 19.52
N THR A 59 5.10 13.88 19.46
CA THR A 59 5.90 13.65 18.25
C THR A 59 5.78 12.20 17.75
N LEU A 60 5.86 11.22 18.66
CA LEU A 60 5.71 9.81 18.33
C LEU A 60 4.28 9.49 17.88
N LYS A 61 3.26 10.06 18.52
CA LYS A 61 1.85 9.89 18.11
C LYS A 61 1.61 10.46 16.70
N ARG A 62 2.16 11.63 16.39
CA ARG A 62 2.11 12.24 15.04
C ARG A 62 2.84 11.38 14.00
N HIS A 63 4.04 10.90 14.33
CA HIS A 63 4.82 10.00 13.45
C HIS A 63 4.03 8.70 13.17
N ASN A 64 3.49 8.07 14.21
CA ASN A 64 2.69 6.86 14.08
C ASN A 64 1.47 7.06 13.17
N LYS A 65 0.80 8.21 13.27
CA LYS A 65 -0.32 8.58 12.41
C LYS A 65 0.09 8.61 10.92
N ILE A 66 1.20 9.26 10.58
CA ILE A 66 1.68 9.36 9.20
C ILE A 66 2.02 7.97 8.64
N ILE A 67 2.76 7.16 9.40
CA ILE A 67 3.13 5.81 8.95
C ILE A 67 1.91 4.92 8.78
N ASN A 68 0.97 4.94 9.71
CA ASN A 68 -0.18 4.03 9.69
C ASN A 68 -1.32 4.48 8.79
N ILE A 69 -1.55 5.77 8.63
CA ILE A 69 -2.64 6.28 7.81
C ILE A 69 -2.12 6.53 6.40
N ASP A 70 -1.15 7.43 6.24
CA ASP A 70 -0.78 7.91 4.91
C ASP A 70 0.04 6.88 4.12
N LEU A 71 1.11 6.34 4.71
CA LEU A 71 1.98 5.40 4.01
C LEU A 71 1.33 4.01 3.89
N ARG A 72 0.76 3.49 4.96
CA ARG A 72 0.17 2.15 4.96
C ARG A 72 -1.04 2.03 4.05
N GLU A 73 -1.96 3.00 4.07
CA GLU A 73 -3.14 2.95 3.21
C GLU A 73 -2.75 3.12 1.74
N TYR A 74 -1.76 3.96 1.45
CA TYR A 74 -1.19 4.04 0.11
C TYR A 74 -0.60 2.70 -0.38
N LEU A 75 0.21 2.02 0.45
CA LEU A 75 0.79 0.72 0.11
C LEU A 75 -0.28 -0.37 -0.03
N LYS A 76 -1.34 -0.33 0.77
CA LYS A 76 -2.49 -1.22 0.65
C LYS A 76 -3.24 -1.00 -0.67
N TYR A 77 -3.47 0.26 -1.04
CA TYR A 77 -4.06 0.62 -2.32
C TYR A 77 -3.22 0.09 -3.49
N THR A 78 -1.91 0.34 -3.48
CA THR A 78 -0.97 -0.15 -4.50
C THR A 78 -0.99 -1.68 -4.60
N LYS A 79 -0.97 -2.38 -3.46
CA LYS A 79 -1.10 -3.84 -3.42
C LYS A 79 -2.38 -4.34 -4.08
N ASN A 80 -3.51 -3.67 -3.84
CA ASN A 80 -4.80 -4.06 -4.42
C ASN A 80 -4.81 -3.85 -5.94
N ILE A 81 -4.20 -2.77 -6.44
CA ILE A 81 -4.02 -2.56 -7.88
C ILE A 81 -3.25 -3.72 -8.52
N PHE A 82 -2.09 -4.11 -7.94
CA PHE A 82 -1.32 -5.23 -8.45
C PHE A 82 -2.07 -6.56 -8.36
N LYS A 83 -2.88 -6.76 -7.33
CA LYS A 83 -3.74 -7.94 -7.23
C LYS A 83 -4.76 -7.97 -8.37
N SER A 84 -5.44 -6.86 -8.63
CA SER A 84 -6.42 -6.76 -9.72
C SER A 84 -5.78 -7.00 -11.09
N MET A 85 -4.55 -6.48 -11.31
CA MET A 85 -3.80 -6.77 -12.53
C MET A 85 -3.47 -8.26 -12.66
N LYS A 86 -3.03 -8.90 -11.59
CA LYS A 86 -2.78 -10.35 -11.59
C LYS A 86 -4.03 -11.14 -11.95
N ASP A 87 -5.18 -10.78 -11.36
CA ASP A 87 -6.46 -11.46 -11.65
C ASP A 87 -6.88 -11.25 -13.12
N LEU A 88 -6.63 -10.07 -13.68
CA LEU A 88 -6.87 -9.79 -15.08
C LEU A 88 -5.97 -10.63 -16.01
N VAL A 89 -4.67 -10.76 -15.70
CA VAL A 89 -3.73 -11.62 -16.44
C VAL A 89 -4.21 -13.07 -16.43
N TYR A 90 -4.61 -13.61 -15.28
CA TYR A 90 -5.16 -14.96 -15.20
C TYR A 90 -6.41 -15.13 -16.06
N SER A 91 -7.28 -14.13 -16.09
CA SER A 91 -8.48 -14.16 -16.94
C SER A 91 -8.12 -14.24 -18.42
N VAL A 92 -7.10 -13.50 -18.86
CA VAL A 92 -6.62 -13.54 -20.25
C VAL A 92 -6.01 -14.90 -20.58
N GLU A 93 -5.15 -15.45 -19.71
CA GLU A 93 -4.55 -16.76 -19.91
C GLU A 93 -5.62 -17.87 -20.00
N ASN A 94 -6.63 -17.82 -19.16
CA ASN A 94 -7.75 -18.76 -19.19
C ASN A 94 -8.54 -18.62 -20.51
N ASN A 95 -8.92 -17.41 -20.90
CA ASN A 95 -9.62 -17.16 -22.16
C ASN A 95 -8.80 -17.61 -23.38
N LYS A 96 -7.47 -17.39 -23.37
CA LYS A 96 -6.55 -17.90 -24.38
C LYS A 96 -6.58 -19.43 -24.45
N SER A 97 -6.52 -20.10 -23.31
CA SER A 97 -6.55 -21.57 -23.23
C SER A 97 -7.87 -22.13 -23.78
N VAL A 98 -8.99 -21.55 -23.38
CA VAL A 98 -10.34 -21.94 -23.87
C VAL A 98 -10.45 -21.71 -25.37
N TYR A 99 -10.02 -20.55 -25.87
CA TYR A 99 -9.99 -20.26 -27.31
C TYR A 99 -9.15 -21.28 -28.09
N LEU A 100 -7.90 -21.53 -27.65
CA LEU A 100 -7.03 -22.46 -28.33
C LEU A 100 -7.57 -23.90 -28.34
N LYS A 101 -8.18 -24.36 -27.25
CA LYS A 101 -8.81 -25.66 -27.17
C LYS A 101 -9.96 -25.80 -28.21
N ASN A 102 -10.83 -24.80 -28.26
CA ASN A 102 -11.95 -24.79 -29.18
C ASN A 102 -11.51 -24.62 -30.64
N ALA A 103 -10.48 -23.81 -30.90
CA ALA A 103 -9.91 -23.63 -32.20
C ALA A 103 -9.28 -24.95 -32.73
N ARG A 104 -8.54 -25.69 -31.89
CA ARG A 104 -8.01 -27.02 -32.22
C ARG A 104 -9.12 -28.02 -32.51
N TYR A 105 -10.18 -28.02 -31.68
CA TYR A 105 -11.33 -28.89 -31.91
C TYR A 105 -12.02 -28.60 -33.25
N LEU A 106 -12.24 -27.32 -33.59
CA LEU A 106 -12.80 -26.92 -34.88
C LEU A 106 -11.87 -27.34 -36.05
N MET A 107 -10.55 -27.18 -35.87
CA MET A 107 -9.57 -27.58 -36.89
C MET A 107 -9.58 -29.08 -37.16
N ASN A 108 -9.67 -29.92 -36.12
CA ASN A 108 -9.79 -31.37 -36.26
C ASN A 108 -11.09 -31.75 -36.98
N LYS A 109 -12.24 -31.16 -36.58
CA LYS A 109 -13.51 -31.38 -37.31
C LYS A 109 -13.44 -30.94 -38.75
N LYS A 110 -12.75 -29.83 -39.05
CA LYS A 110 -12.51 -29.35 -40.38
C LYS A 110 -11.69 -30.38 -41.21
N GLU A 111 -10.61 -30.89 -40.64
CA GLU A 111 -9.81 -31.92 -41.32
C GLU A 111 -10.63 -33.16 -41.62
N ASP A 112 -11.42 -33.65 -40.71
CA ASP A 112 -12.30 -34.79 -40.89
C ASP A 112 -13.34 -34.55 -42.00
N LEU A 113 -13.92 -33.35 -42.05
CA LEU A 113 -14.90 -32.96 -43.04
C LEU A 113 -14.32 -32.95 -44.45
N PHE A 114 -13.11 -32.43 -44.63
CA PHE A 114 -12.46 -32.30 -45.93
C PHE A 114 -11.64 -33.55 -46.38
N LYS A 115 -11.13 -34.36 -45.41
CA LYS A 115 -10.44 -35.63 -45.73
C LYS A 115 -11.35 -36.68 -46.35
N ARG A 116 -12.62 -36.71 -45.92
CA ARG A 116 -13.56 -37.75 -46.40
C ARG A 116 -13.98 -37.59 -47.86
N GLY A 117 -13.75 -36.40 -48.46
CA GLY A 117 -14.00 -36.16 -49.91
C GLY A 117 -15.45 -36.39 -50.39
N ASP A 118 -16.30 -36.96 -49.53
CA ASP A 118 -17.65 -37.37 -49.83
C ASP A 118 -18.61 -36.28 -49.42
N THR A 119 -18.81 -35.33 -50.33
CA THR A 119 -19.74 -34.21 -50.14
C THR A 119 -21.19 -34.62 -50.00
N ASN A 120 -21.54 -35.88 -50.35
CA ASN A 120 -22.89 -36.41 -50.15
C ASN A 120 -23.24 -36.60 -48.67
N LYS A 121 -22.25 -36.71 -47.83
CA LYS A 121 -22.40 -36.78 -46.36
C LYS A 121 -22.49 -35.42 -45.67
N TRP A 122 -22.37 -34.35 -46.42
CA TRP A 122 -22.53 -33.03 -45.88
C TRP A 122 -24.02 -32.74 -45.66
N ASP A 123 -24.36 -32.33 -44.44
CA ASP A 123 -25.76 -31.95 -44.11
C ASP A 123 -26.03 -30.52 -44.61
N LEU A 124 -26.25 -30.43 -45.94
CA LEU A 124 -26.53 -29.20 -46.67
C LEU A 124 -27.99 -29.08 -47.00
N ASN A 125 -28.54 -27.88 -46.90
CA ASN A 125 -29.87 -27.61 -47.45
C ASN A 125 -29.86 -27.66 -49.00
N ILE A 126 -31.05 -27.69 -49.63
CA ILE A 126 -31.19 -27.88 -51.07
C ILE A 126 -30.46 -26.84 -51.90
N GLN A 127 -30.43 -25.55 -51.44
CA GLN A 127 -29.75 -24.47 -52.16
C GLN A 127 -28.24 -24.62 -52.07
N ASP A 128 -27.70 -25.07 -50.94
CA ASP A 128 -26.27 -25.28 -50.78
C ASP A 128 -25.77 -26.51 -51.50
N LYS A 129 -26.57 -27.53 -51.73
CA LYS A 129 -26.26 -28.71 -52.56
C LYS A 129 -25.96 -28.31 -54.00
N ASN A 130 -26.63 -27.31 -54.55
CA ASN A 130 -26.37 -26.81 -55.90
C ASN A 130 -25.07 -25.99 -56.02
N ASN A 131 -24.49 -25.56 -54.89
CA ASN A 131 -23.27 -24.73 -54.81
C ASN A 131 -22.09 -25.47 -54.19
N VAL A 132 -22.08 -26.79 -54.12
CA VAL A 132 -21.02 -27.59 -53.46
C VAL A 132 -19.64 -27.27 -54.00
N SER A 133 -19.48 -27.02 -55.31
CA SER A 133 -18.21 -26.63 -55.89
C SER A 133 -17.64 -25.33 -55.33
N ASN A 134 -18.50 -24.36 -55.03
CA ASN A 134 -18.10 -23.11 -54.41
C ASN A 134 -17.74 -23.31 -52.93
N LEU A 135 -18.47 -24.15 -52.20
CA LEU A 135 -18.19 -24.52 -50.83
C LEU A 135 -16.86 -25.29 -50.67
N ILE A 136 -16.50 -26.14 -51.63
CA ILE A 136 -15.20 -26.82 -51.65
C ILE A 136 -14.07 -25.84 -51.85
N ARG A 137 -14.27 -24.79 -52.68
CA ARG A 137 -13.26 -23.75 -52.96
C ARG A 137 -13.13 -22.80 -51.76
N ASP A 138 -14.23 -22.39 -51.14
CA ASP A 138 -14.21 -21.51 -49.94
C ASP A 138 -14.43 -22.33 -48.66
N LYS A 139 -13.31 -22.80 -48.14
CA LYS A 139 -13.31 -23.58 -46.88
C LYS A 139 -13.89 -22.81 -45.67
N SER A 140 -13.82 -21.49 -45.69
CA SER A 140 -14.37 -20.67 -44.61
C SER A 140 -15.89 -20.64 -44.66
N LEU A 141 -16.44 -20.45 -45.87
CA LEU A 141 -17.88 -20.49 -46.08
C LEU A 141 -18.47 -21.89 -45.78
N ALA A 142 -17.75 -22.96 -46.20
CA ALA A 142 -18.13 -24.32 -45.87
C ALA A 142 -18.23 -24.58 -44.36
N LEU A 143 -17.24 -24.12 -43.62
CA LEU A 143 -17.25 -24.24 -42.15
C LEU A 143 -18.42 -23.50 -41.49
N MET A 144 -18.72 -22.29 -41.95
CA MET A 144 -19.87 -21.53 -41.43
C MET A 144 -21.19 -22.24 -41.72
N LYS A 145 -21.29 -22.94 -42.82
CA LYS A 145 -22.53 -23.68 -43.18
C LYS A 145 -22.63 -25.06 -42.53
N MET A 146 -21.50 -25.77 -42.43
CA MET A 146 -21.49 -27.17 -41.94
C MET A 146 -21.31 -27.25 -40.42
N LEU A 147 -20.58 -26.30 -39.84
CA LEU A 147 -20.26 -26.25 -38.42
C LEU A 147 -20.54 -24.83 -37.85
N PRO A 148 -21.79 -24.33 -38.01
CA PRO A 148 -22.09 -22.92 -37.67
C PRO A 148 -21.86 -22.64 -36.19
N LYS A 149 -22.33 -23.48 -35.29
CA LYS A 149 -22.22 -23.31 -33.85
C LYS A 149 -20.77 -23.29 -33.37
N GLU A 150 -19.94 -24.24 -33.83
CA GLU A 150 -18.54 -24.34 -33.47
C GLU A 150 -17.71 -23.18 -34.05
N THR A 151 -18.02 -22.76 -35.29
CA THR A 151 -17.34 -21.63 -35.92
C THR A 151 -17.68 -20.33 -35.23
N GLU A 152 -18.95 -20.06 -34.94
CA GLU A 152 -19.41 -18.88 -34.22
C GLU A 152 -18.82 -18.82 -32.81
N ASN A 153 -18.80 -19.96 -32.10
CA ASN A 153 -18.17 -20.08 -30.79
C ASN A 153 -16.67 -19.70 -30.83
N VAL A 154 -15.93 -20.23 -31.77
CA VAL A 154 -14.48 -19.91 -31.90
C VAL A 154 -14.26 -18.43 -32.25
N ILE A 155 -15.08 -17.85 -33.11
CA ILE A 155 -15.05 -16.40 -33.43
C ILE A 155 -15.35 -15.57 -32.21
N GLY A 156 -16.39 -15.95 -31.45
CA GLY A 156 -16.76 -15.28 -30.19
C GLY A 156 -15.62 -15.32 -29.16
N LEU A 157 -15.04 -16.51 -28.95
CA LEU A 157 -13.91 -16.69 -28.02
C LEU A 157 -12.66 -15.89 -28.46
N LYS A 158 -12.39 -15.80 -29.76
CA LYS A 158 -11.31 -14.97 -30.31
C LYS A 158 -11.53 -13.49 -30.01
N LYS A 159 -12.77 -13.00 -30.20
CA LYS A 159 -13.13 -11.60 -29.89
C LYS A 159 -12.97 -11.31 -28.39
N THR A 160 -13.47 -12.23 -27.55
CA THR A 160 -13.37 -12.11 -26.08
C THR A 160 -11.90 -12.08 -25.64
N TYR A 161 -11.08 -13.00 -26.14
CA TYR A 161 -9.64 -12.99 -25.84
C TYR A 161 -8.96 -11.70 -26.28
N GLY A 162 -9.24 -11.22 -27.50
CA GLY A 162 -8.69 -9.95 -28.01
C GLY A 162 -9.12 -8.76 -27.18
N PHE A 163 -10.37 -8.71 -26.75
CA PHE A 163 -10.87 -7.66 -25.84
C PHE A 163 -10.09 -7.64 -24.51
N TYR A 164 -9.95 -8.78 -23.83
CA TYR A 164 -9.20 -8.84 -22.59
C TYR A 164 -7.71 -8.53 -22.76
N LEU A 165 -7.10 -8.93 -23.87
CA LEU A 165 -5.71 -8.60 -24.17
C LEU A 165 -5.51 -7.08 -24.31
N ASN A 166 -6.36 -6.41 -25.08
CA ASN A 166 -6.32 -4.95 -25.20
C ASN A 166 -6.55 -4.27 -23.85
N ARG A 167 -7.50 -4.77 -23.06
CA ARG A 167 -7.79 -4.24 -21.74
C ARG A 167 -6.58 -4.32 -20.79
N ILE A 168 -5.80 -5.42 -20.83
CA ILE A 168 -4.56 -5.53 -20.06
C ILE A 168 -3.56 -4.45 -20.46
N LEU A 169 -3.36 -4.24 -21.77
CA LEU A 169 -2.40 -3.23 -22.25
C LEU A 169 -2.81 -1.84 -21.80
N GLU A 170 -4.08 -1.46 -21.95
CA GLU A 170 -4.61 -0.19 -21.50
C GLU A 170 -4.44 0.01 -19.97
N GLU A 171 -4.80 -1.00 -19.17
CA GLU A 171 -4.67 -0.94 -17.71
C GLU A 171 -3.20 -0.93 -17.27
N TYR A 172 -2.30 -1.62 -17.95
CA TYR A 172 -0.88 -1.57 -17.67
C TYR A 172 -0.30 -0.16 -17.85
N GLU A 173 -0.58 0.48 -18.98
CA GLU A 173 -0.11 1.85 -19.23
C GLU A 173 -0.73 2.86 -18.24
N ARG A 174 -2.02 2.71 -17.92
CA ARG A 174 -2.69 3.54 -16.91
C ARG A 174 -2.04 3.39 -15.54
N ILE A 175 -1.80 2.16 -15.10
CA ILE A 175 -1.19 1.87 -13.80
C ILE A 175 0.25 2.37 -13.74
N LYS A 176 1.03 2.18 -14.79
CA LYS A 176 2.40 2.67 -14.90
C LYS A 176 2.47 4.18 -14.72
N LEU A 177 1.62 4.93 -15.41
CA LEU A 177 1.58 6.38 -15.34
C LEU A 177 1.13 6.88 -13.97
N ILE A 178 0.02 6.35 -13.44
CA ILE A 178 -0.56 6.76 -12.16
C ILE A 178 0.36 6.38 -11.01
N ASN A 179 0.87 5.15 -10.98
CA ASN A 179 1.71 4.69 -9.88
C ASN A 179 3.05 5.40 -9.83
N SER A 180 3.70 5.67 -10.98
CA SER A 180 4.98 6.38 -10.99
C SER A 180 4.84 7.76 -10.34
N ASN A 181 3.84 8.52 -10.74
CA ASN A 181 3.62 9.87 -10.23
C ASN A 181 3.11 9.88 -8.77
N ASN A 182 2.13 9.05 -8.45
CA ASN A 182 1.56 9.00 -7.11
C ASN A 182 2.55 8.41 -6.09
N HIS A 183 3.33 7.40 -6.48
CA HIS A 183 4.35 6.84 -5.61
C HIS A 183 5.38 7.88 -5.21
N LYS A 184 5.94 8.60 -6.18
CA LYS A 184 6.88 9.69 -5.93
C LYS A 184 6.28 10.77 -5.02
N LYS A 185 5.07 11.26 -5.33
CA LYS A 185 4.39 12.28 -4.53
C LYS A 185 4.12 11.83 -3.11
N THR A 186 3.65 10.59 -2.93
CA THR A 186 3.35 10.07 -1.58
C THR A 186 4.61 9.90 -0.75
N ILE A 187 5.70 9.39 -1.32
CA ILE A 187 6.97 9.24 -0.58
C ILE A 187 7.52 10.63 -0.20
N ILE A 188 7.52 11.59 -1.12
CA ILE A 188 7.94 12.96 -0.82
C ILE A 188 7.09 13.53 0.32
N TYR A 189 5.76 13.47 0.21
CA TYR A 189 4.85 13.95 1.25
C TYR A 189 5.13 13.32 2.62
N VAL A 190 5.30 11.99 2.68
CA VAL A 190 5.62 11.30 3.95
C VAL A 190 6.95 11.77 4.53
N CYS A 191 7.99 11.89 3.69
CA CYS A 191 9.29 12.40 4.13
C CYS A 191 9.21 13.84 4.64
N GLU A 192 8.53 14.73 3.93
CA GLU A 192 8.33 16.13 4.32
C GLU A 192 7.61 16.22 5.67
N LYS A 193 6.54 15.43 5.87
CA LYS A 193 5.80 15.40 7.13
C LYS A 193 6.63 14.86 8.30
N ILE A 194 7.46 13.86 8.06
CA ILE A 194 8.39 13.36 9.08
C ILE A 194 9.43 14.43 9.44
N ILE A 195 10.02 15.09 8.45
CA ILE A 195 10.98 16.18 8.67
C ILE A 195 10.33 17.31 9.48
N GLU A 196 9.11 17.73 9.12
CA GLU A 196 8.36 18.76 9.82
C GLU A 196 8.19 18.42 11.32
N ILE A 197 7.72 17.20 11.62
CA ILE A 197 7.49 16.75 12.99
C ILE A 197 8.78 16.76 13.82
N TYR A 198 9.87 16.23 13.27
CA TYR A 198 11.14 16.18 14.01
C TYR A 198 11.83 17.55 14.11
N SER A 199 11.60 18.43 13.13
CA SER A 199 12.05 19.83 13.23
C SER A 199 11.35 20.58 14.35
N ASP A 200 10.03 20.37 14.51
CA ASP A 200 9.26 20.97 15.60
C ASP A 200 9.74 20.43 16.95
N PHE A 201 9.98 19.12 17.05
CA PHE A 201 10.52 18.50 18.26
C PHE A 201 11.91 19.05 18.60
N GLN A 202 12.78 19.19 17.60
CA GLN A 202 14.12 19.75 17.78
C GLN A 202 14.08 21.18 18.31
N LYS A 203 13.22 22.05 17.75
CA LYS A 203 13.04 23.43 18.23
C LYS A 203 12.59 23.44 19.68
N GLY A 204 11.54 22.70 20.02
CA GLY A 204 11.06 22.62 21.39
C GLY A 204 12.10 22.10 22.39
N THR A 205 12.95 21.14 21.95
CA THR A 205 14.04 20.62 22.77
C THR A 205 15.13 21.68 23.00
N VAL A 206 15.52 22.44 21.96
CA VAL A 206 16.49 23.53 22.08
C VAL A 206 15.99 24.62 23.03
N ASP A 207 14.71 24.96 22.95
CA ASP A 207 14.11 25.94 23.85
C ASP A 207 14.18 25.48 25.32
N ILE A 208 13.89 24.22 25.60
CA ILE A 208 14.02 23.63 26.94
C ILE A 208 15.47 23.67 27.44
N ILE A 209 16.43 23.29 26.57
CA ILE A 209 17.86 23.37 26.91
C ILE A 209 18.26 24.80 27.25
N ASN A 210 17.83 25.78 26.49
CA ASN A 210 18.14 27.19 26.74
C ASN A 210 17.54 27.67 28.08
N ILE A 211 16.33 27.25 28.41
CA ILE A 211 15.70 27.55 29.70
C ILE A 211 16.52 26.94 30.85
N LEU A 212 16.90 25.66 30.75
CA LEU A 212 17.66 24.96 31.78
C LEU A 212 19.05 25.59 31.98
N ASN A 213 19.75 25.95 30.90
CA ASN A 213 21.06 26.58 30.96
C ASN A 213 21.01 27.98 31.60
N ASN A 214 19.90 28.70 31.42
CA ASN A 214 19.69 30.04 32.02
C ASN A 214 19.17 29.99 33.45
N THR A 215 18.78 28.80 33.94
CA THR A 215 18.34 28.61 35.31
C THR A 215 19.55 28.61 36.27
N LYS A 216 19.79 29.69 36.98
CA LYS A 216 20.87 29.77 37.98
C LYS A 216 20.43 29.05 39.27
N PHE A 217 21.02 27.89 39.53
CA PHE A 217 20.88 27.25 40.84
C PHE A 217 21.59 28.14 41.90
N LYS A 218 20.84 28.67 42.83
CA LYS A 218 21.44 29.35 44.01
C LYS A 218 22.08 28.27 44.86
N ASN A 219 23.43 28.17 44.79
CA ASN A 219 24.17 27.43 45.81
C ASN A 219 23.94 28.14 47.15
N LYS A 220 23.06 27.60 47.99
CA LYS A 220 23.09 27.92 49.40
C LYS A 220 24.43 27.44 49.91
N THR A 221 25.38 28.36 50.10
CA THR A 221 26.57 28.09 50.86
C THR A 221 26.09 27.65 52.22
N ILE A 222 26.24 26.37 52.58
CA ILE A 222 26.08 25.88 53.91
C ILE A 222 27.14 26.58 54.72
N VAL A 223 26.79 27.71 55.32
CA VAL A 223 27.62 28.35 56.36
C VAL A 223 27.53 27.40 57.53
N ASN A 224 28.56 26.59 57.70
CA ASN A 224 28.77 25.83 58.92
C ASN A 224 28.87 26.82 60.09
N GLU A 225 27.80 27.00 60.79
CA GLU A 225 27.76 27.57 62.13
C GLU A 225 28.27 26.52 63.14
N GLU A 226 29.51 26.14 62.99
CA GLU A 226 30.25 25.43 64.02
C GLU A 226 31.48 26.30 64.31
N ASN A 227 31.34 27.28 65.15
CA ASN A 227 32.41 27.75 66.07
C ASN A 227 32.03 29.06 66.74
N THR A 228 31.17 29.01 67.75
CA THR A 228 31.23 29.96 68.84
C THR A 228 30.50 29.40 70.07
N LYS A 229 31.15 28.43 70.72
CA LYS A 229 30.98 28.15 72.14
C LYS A 229 32.31 27.70 72.67
N LYS A 230 33.16 28.69 73.00
CA LYS A 230 34.23 28.62 73.99
C LYS A 230 34.50 30.08 74.42
N GLU A 231 33.87 30.51 75.50
CA GLU A 231 34.42 31.22 76.63
C GLU A 231 33.30 31.46 77.60
#